data_010dc990aeea734230d9f1eb3b641a12
#
_entry.id   010dc990aeea734230d9f1eb3b641a12
#
_cell.length_a   1.000
_cell.length_b   1.000
_cell.length_c   1.000
_cell.angle_alpha   90.00
_cell.angle_beta   90.00
_cell.angle_gamma   90.00
#
_symmetry.space_group_name_H-M   'P 1'
#
loop_
_entity.id
_entity.type
_entity.pdbx_description
1 polymer ?
#
loop_
_entity_poly.entity_id
_entity_poly.type
_entity_poly.pdbx_seq_one_letter_code
_entity_poly.pdbx_strand_id
1 'polypeptide(L)'
;VTKFERNKLINNTYGTLIKNSFKTFDINYINEKNFIELAASHNAYENLGYTHKRVIKIKKDNDDLLGSDFLIKKDEKISVINYAIRFHLYPGINVVKTIGRESALIQINKNKSLIFLAKESDSFENLIL
;
A
#
# COMPACT_ATOMS: atom_id res chain seq x y z
N VAL A 1 -16.32 3.28 -2.22
CA VAL A 1 -15.53 2.37 -1.37
C VAL A 1 -16.15 0.99 -1.48
N THR A 2 -15.57 0.14 -2.30
CA THR A 2 -16.01 -1.25 -2.40
C THR A 2 -15.63 -1.96 -1.11
N LYS A 3 -16.61 -2.28 -0.27
CA LYS A 3 -16.41 -3.20 0.85
C LYS A 3 -16.15 -4.59 0.28
N PHE A 4 -14.91 -5.01 0.26
CA PHE A 4 -14.57 -6.39 -0.05
C PHE A 4 -14.55 -7.20 1.24
N GLU A 5 -15.59 -7.97 1.46
CA GLU A 5 -15.53 -9.05 2.45
C GLU A 5 -14.73 -10.21 1.85
N ARG A 6 -13.40 -10.16 2.00
CA ARG A 6 -12.54 -11.20 1.48
C ARG A 6 -12.32 -12.31 2.42
N ASN A 7 -12.44 -12.01 3.67
CA ASN A 7 -12.17 -12.94 4.74
C ASN A 7 -13.45 -13.16 5.51
N LYS A 8 -13.91 -14.38 5.56
CA LYS A 8 -15.02 -14.74 6.42
C LYS A 8 -14.54 -14.69 7.88
N LEU A 9 -15.05 -13.74 8.63
CA LEU A 9 -14.78 -13.62 10.06
C LEU A 9 -15.57 -14.71 10.79
N ILE A 10 -14.89 -15.46 11.63
CA ILE A 10 -15.49 -16.44 12.54
C ILE A 10 -15.32 -15.90 13.95
N ASN A 11 -16.43 -15.53 14.55
CA ASN A 11 -16.47 -15.17 15.96
C ASN A 11 -16.56 -16.42 16.81
N ASN A 12 -15.69 -16.54 17.80
CA ASN A 12 -15.72 -17.59 18.79
C ASN A 12 -15.48 -17.01 20.18
N THR A 13 -15.50 -17.85 21.20
CA THR A 13 -15.30 -17.45 22.60
C THR A 13 -13.93 -16.77 22.87
N TYR A 14 -12.95 -16.97 22.00
CA TYR A 14 -11.58 -16.47 22.16
C TYR A 14 -11.23 -15.32 21.21
N GLY A 15 -12.19 -14.83 20.44
CA GLY A 15 -12.00 -13.72 19.52
C GLY A 15 -12.47 -14.01 18.10
N THR A 16 -12.04 -13.16 17.19
CA THR A 16 -12.40 -13.22 15.76
C THR A 16 -11.23 -13.77 14.95
N LEU A 17 -11.46 -14.85 14.22
CA LEU A 17 -10.49 -15.44 13.30
C LEU A 17 -10.84 -15.11 11.86
N ILE A 18 -9.82 -14.91 11.04
CA ILE A 18 -9.94 -14.75 9.60
C ILE A 18 -9.83 -16.11 8.94
N LYS A 19 -10.90 -16.53 8.25
CA LYS A 19 -10.92 -17.78 7.47
C LYS A 19 -10.74 -17.48 6.01
N ASN A 20 -9.98 -18.33 5.30
CA ASN A 20 -9.69 -18.19 3.85
C ASN A 20 -8.98 -16.89 3.50
N SER A 21 -7.90 -16.60 4.22
CA SER A 21 -7.03 -15.48 3.88
C SER A 21 -6.42 -15.66 2.49
N PHE A 22 -6.06 -14.54 1.87
CA PHE A 22 -5.31 -14.52 0.62
C PHE A 22 -3.94 -15.20 0.78
N LYS A 23 -3.38 -15.63 -0.36
CA LYS A 23 -2.01 -16.18 -0.42
C LYS A 23 -1.07 -15.09 -0.91
N THR A 24 0.11 -15.04 -0.29
CA THR A 24 1.23 -14.23 -0.76
C THR A 24 2.16 -15.11 -1.59
N PHE A 25 2.66 -14.59 -2.70
CA PHE A 25 3.55 -15.28 -3.63
C PHE A 25 4.48 -14.28 -4.33
N ASP A 26 5.38 -14.74 -5.19
CA ASP A 26 6.38 -13.93 -5.89
C ASP A 26 7.17 -13.03 -4.93
N ILE A 27 7.57 -13.62 -3.79
CA ILE A 27 8.35 -12.89 -2.79
C ILE A 27 9.79 -12.82 -3.29
N ASN A 28 10.31 -11.60 -3.42
CA ASN A 28 11.69 -11.32 -3.78
C ASN A 28 12.31 -10.35 -2.79
N TYR A 29 13.55 -10.61 -2.39
CA TYR A 29 14.34 -9.76 -1.50
C TYR A 29 15.71 -9.52 -2.10
N ILE A 30 16.08 -8.26 -2.24
CA ILE A 30 17.37 -7.81 -2.76
C ILE A 30 18.01 -6.91 -1.71
N ASN A 31 19.27 -7.18 -1.39
CA ASN A 31 20.05 -6.37 -0.48
C ASN A 31 21.37 -6.00 -1.15
N GLU A 32 21.40 -4.83 -1.75
CA GLU A 32 22.56 -4.27 -2.45
C GLU A 32 23.28 -3.24 -1.59
N LYS A 33 24.46 -2.80 -2.05
CA LYS A 33 25.25 -1.78 -1.34
C LYS A 33 24.44 -0.50 -1.06
N ASN A 34 23.65 -0.05 -2.04
CA ASN A 34 23.01 1.25 -2.01
C ASN A 34 21.50 1.19 -1.68
N PHE A 35 20.88 0.00 -1.69
CA PHE A 35 19.46 -0.15 -1.40
C PHE A 35 19.09 -1.54 -0.88
N ILE A 36 17.92 -1.60 -0.26
CA ILE A 36 17.20 -2.83 0.05
C ILE A 36 15.88 -2.77 -0.70
N GLU A 37 15.48 -3.87 -1.34
CA GLU A 37 14.20 -3.97 -2.02
C GLU A 37 13.46 -5.25 -1.60
N LEU A 38 12.19 -5.13 -1.31
CA LEU A 38 11.27 -6.22 -1.04
C LEU A 38 10.09 -6.12 -1.99
N ALA A 39 9.83 -7.18 -2.73
CA ALA A 39 8.65 -7.31 -3.59
C ALA A 39 7.82 -8.52 -3.15
N ALA A 40 6.50 -8.39 -3.21
CA ALA A 40 5.59 -9.49 -3.00
C ALA A 40 4.27 -9.25 -3.74
N SER A 41 3.62 -10.33 -4.13
CA SER A 41 2.29 -10.34 -4.73
C SER A 41 1.30 -11.04 -3.82
N HIS A 42 0.01 -10.74 -3.96
CA HIS A 42 -1.05 -11.50 -3.32
C HIS A 42 -2.31 -11.57 -4.19
N ASN A 43 -3.07 -12.66 -4.01
CA ASN A 43 -4.28 -12.92 -4.77
C ASN A 43 -5.56 -12.43 -4.10
N ALA A 44 -5.45 -11.52 -3.16
CA ALA A 44 -6.61 -11.01 -2.43
C ALA A 44 -7.68 -10.37 -3.33
N TYR A 45 -7.35 -9.95 -4.55
CA TYR A 45 -8.24 -9.34 -5.54
C TYR A 45 -8.58 -10.25 -6.72
N GLU A 46 -8.34 -11.55 -6.58
CA GLU A 46 -8.49 -12.54 -7.65
C GLU A 46 -9.93 -12.66 -8.17
N ASN A 47 -10.91 -12.59 -7.28
CA ASN A 47 -12.33 -12.60 -7.64
C ASN A 47 -12.78 -11.36 -8.44
N LEU A 48 -11.96 -10.30 -8.47
CA LEU A 48 -12.13 -9.12 -9.32
C LEU A 48 -11.29 -9.20 -10.59
N GLY A 49 -10.54 -10.29 -10.76
CA GLY A 49 -9.65 -10.48 -11.87
C GLY A 49 -8.31 -9.74 -11.74
N TYR A 50 -7.91 -9.36 -10.51
CA TYR A 50 -6.65 -8.66 -10.28
C TYR A 50 -5.71 -9.42 -9.35
N THR A 51 -4.42 -9.27 -9.63
CA THR A 51 -3.34 -9.58 -8.69
C THR A 51 -2.76 -8.25 -8.21
N HIS A 52 -2.54 -8.13 -6.91
CA HIS A 52 -1.83 -6.98 -6.35
C HIS A 52 -0.37 -7.34 -6.11
N LYS A 53 0.54 -6.51 -6.59
CA LYS A 53 1.98 -6.57 -6.30
C LYS A 53 2.41 -5.28 -5.63
N ARG A 54 3.20 -5.40 -4.57
CA ARG A 54 3.85 -4.26 -3.90
C ARG A 54 5.35 -4.43 -3.95
N VAL A 55 6.04 -3.35 -4.26
CA VAL A 55 7.50 -3.23 -4.17
C VAL A 55 7.83 -2.13 -3.18
N ILE A 56 8.67 -2.40 -2.22
CA ILE A 56 9.19 -1.42 -1.26
C ILE A 56 10.70 -1.37 -1.43
N LYS A 57 11.25 -0.18 -1.63
CA LYS A 57 12.67 0.05 -1.77
C LYS A 57 13.14 1.13 -0.81
N ILE A 58 14.16 0.81 -0.04
CA ILE A 58 14.81 1.74 0.89
C ILE A 58 16.17 2.06 0.32
N LYS A 59 16.45 3.33 0.06
CA LYS A 59 17.78 3.81 -0.30
C LYS A 59 18.59 4.02 0.97
N LYS A 60 19.83 3.52 0.98
CA LYS A 60 20.72 3.56 2.16
C LYS A 60 21.51 4.86 2.29
N ASP A 61 21.56 5.64 1.21
CA ASP A 61 22.31 6.90 1.13
C ASP A 61 21.55 8.10 1.70
N ASN A 62 20.23 8.12 1.58
CA ASN A 62 19.40 9.26 1.94
C ASN A 62 18.12 8.89 2.72
N ASP A 63 17.99 7.65 3.15
CA ASP A 63 16.82 7.12 3.88
C ASP A 63 15.48 7.25 3.13
N ASP A 64 15.49 7.43 1.81
CA ASP A 64 14.28 7.46 1.02
C ASP A 64 13.58 6.10 1.03
N LEU A 65 12.29 6.11 1.30
CA LEU A 65 11.41 4.97 1.17
C LEU A 65 10.53 5.15 -0.07
N LEU A 66 10.69 4.27 -1.04
CA LEU A 66 9.88 4.22 -2.25
C LEU A 66 8.92 3.03 -2.17
N GLY A 67 7.64 3.27 -2.39
CA GLY A 67 6.62 2.24 -2.50
C GLY A 67 5.98 2.27 -3.88
N SER A 68 5.80 1.10 -4.49
CA SER A 68 5.07 0.95 -5.75
C SER A 68 4.03 -0.14 -5.60
N ASP A 69 2.78 0.19 -5.93
CA ASP A 69 1.64 -0.72 -5.93
C ASP A 69 1.15 -0.95 -7.36
N PHE A 70 0.98 -2.20 -7.72
CA PHE A 70 0.50 -2.61 -9.04
C PHE A 70 -0.76 -3.46 -8.89
N LEU A 71 -1.81 -3.08 -9.62
CA LEU A 71 -2.99 -3.90 -9.84
C LEU A 71 -2.90 -4.51 -11.24
N ILE A 72 -2.50 -5.76 -11.30
CA ILE A 72 -2.24 -6.49 -12.55
C ILE A 72 -3.51 -7.22 -12.94
N LYS A 73 -4.09 -6.87 -14.08
CA LYS A 73 -5.23 -7.57 -14.66
C LYS A 73 -4.84 -8.97 -15.10
N LYS A 74 -5.72 -9.94 -14.88
CA LYS A 74 -5.58 -11.30 -15.41
C LYS A 74 -6.02 -11.39 -16.88
N ASP A 75 -6.91 -10.51 -17.32
CA ASP A 75 -7.46 -10.44 -18.68
C ASP A 75 -7.75 -8.99 -19.02
N GLU A 76 -7.47 -8.57 -20.25
CA GLU A 76 -7.75 -7.23 -20.78
C GLU A 76 -9.24 -6.85 -20.73
N LYS A 77 -10.13 -7.85 -20.78
CA LYS A 77 -11.60 -7.66 -20.71
C LYS A 77 -12.12 -7.25 -19.33
N ILE A 78 -11.25 -7.32 -18.30
CA ILE A 78 -11.64 -6.97 -16.94
C ILE A 78 -11.85 -5.46 -16.84
N SER A 79 -12.99 -5.05 -16.28
CA SER A 79 -13.33 -3.64 -16.10
C SER A 79 -12.33 -2.94 -15.18
N VAL A 80 -12.07 -1.68 -15.43
CA VAL A 80 -11.31 -0.82 -14.51
C VAL A 80 -12.09 -0.68 -13.20
N ILE A 81 -11.38 -0.72 -12.08
CA ILE A 81 -11.96 -0.59 -10.74
C ILE A 81 -11.39 0.64 -10.04
N ASN A 82 -12.22 1.27 -9.22
CA ASN A 82 -11.73 2.27 -8.27
C ASN A 82 -11.00 1.58 -7.12
N TYR A 83 -9.86 2.09 -6.74
CA TYR A 83 -9.07 1.57 -5.62
C TYR A 83 -8.64 2.69 -4.68
N ALA A 84 -8.24 2.32 -3.48
CA ALA A 84 -7.66 3.24 -2.52
C ALA A 84 -6.50 2.56 -1.80
N ILE A 85 -5.37 3.24 -1.72
CA ILE A 85 -4.23 2.84 -0.91
C ILE A 85 -4.31 3.57 0.41
N ARG A 86 -4.27 2.84 1.54
CA ARG A 86 -4.35 3.40 2.88
C ARG A 86 -3.06 3.14 3.63
N PHE A 87 -2.51 4.18 4.20
CA PHE A 87 -1.34 4.12 5.07
C PHE A 87 -1.78 4.39 6.50
N HIS A 88 -1.61 3.39 7.37
CA HIS A 88 -1.93 3.51 8.79
C HIS A 88 -0.72 4.05 9.52
N LEU A 89 -0.86 5.25 10.07
CA LEU A 89 0.19 5.88 10.86
C LEU A 89 0.02 5.54 12.35
N TYR A 90 1.11 5.65 13.09
CA TYR A 90 1.07 5.48 14.53
C TYR A 90 0.18 6.54 15.19
N PRO A 91 -0.63 6.19 16.19
CA PRO A 91 -1.49 7.14 16.89
C PRO A 91 -0.73 8.35 17.41
N GLY A 92 -1.29 9.56 17.21
CA GLY A 92 -0.66 10.82 17.65
C GLY A 92 0.29 11.45 16.64
N ILE A 93 0.52 10.83 15.48
CA ILE A 93 1.28 11.45 14.38
C ILE A 93 0.44 12.55 13.73
N ASN A 94 1.01 13.75 13.62
CA ASN A 94 0.38 14.84 12.88
C ASN A 94 0.70 14.74 11.39
N VAL A 95 -0.36 14.91 10.58
CA VAL A 95 -0.26 14.93 9.12
C VAL A 95 -0.89 16.20 8.59
N VAL A 96 -0.16 16.92 7.76
CA VAL A 96 -0.63 18.17 7.14
C VAL A 96 -0.45 18.08 5.63
N LYS A 97 -1.51 18.37 4.88
CA LYS A 97 -1.41 18.48 3.41
C LYS A 97 -0.60 19.72 3.03
N THR A 98 0.19 19.57 1.97
CA THR A 98 0.81 20.74 1.34
C THR A 98 -0.22 21.56 0.54
N ILE A 99 0.12 22.79 0.21
CA ILE A 99 -0.77 23.74 -0.48
C ILE A 99 -1.27 23.16 -1.82
N GLY A 100 -0.41 22.46 -2.57
CA GLY A 100 -0.78 21.81 -3.84
C GLY A 100 -1.59 20.53 -3.71
N ARG A 101 -1.83 20.04 -2.49
CA ARG A 101 -2.53 18.76 -2.21
C ARG A 101 -1.88 17.50 -2.82
N GLU A 102 -0.67 17.62 -3.36
CA GLU A 102 0.07 16.54 -4.00
C GLU A 102 0.97 15.80 -3.01
N SER A 103 1.16 16.36 -1.83
CA SER A 103 2.01 15.76 -0.79
C SER A 103 1.46 16.01 0.61
N ALA A 104 1.96 15.24 1.55
CA ALA A 104 1.65 15.39 2.96
C ALA A 104 2.95 15.46 3.78
N LEU A 105 2.99 16.37 4.74
CA LEU A 105 4.02 16.42 5.74
C LEU A 105 3.59 15.58 6.95
N ILE A 106 4.36 14.55 7.25
CA ILE A 106 4.15 13.65 8.38
C ILE A 106 5.16 14.02 9.47
N GLN A 107 4.70 14.59 10.56
CA GLN A 107 5.54 14.99 11.67
C GLN A 107 5.71 13.83 12.66
N ILE A 108 6.88 13.21 12.68
CA ILE A 108 7.20 12.07 13.57
C ILE A 108 7.46 12.56 15.00
N ASN A 109 8.21 13.65 15.14
CA ASN A 109 8.49 14.31 16.41
C ASN A 109 8.88 15.78 16.18
N LYS A 110 9.29 16.50 17.24
CA LYS A 110 9.66 17.93 17.16
C LYS A 110 10.80 18.22 16.17
N ASN A 111 11.67 17.24 15.90
CA ASN A 111 12.88 17.44 15.11
C ASN A 111 12.90 16.62 13.81
N LYS A 112 11.90 15.76 13.59
CA LYS A 112 11.88 14.85 12.42
C LYS A 112 10.50 14.85 11.77
N SER A 113 10.51 15.13 10.48
CA SER A 113 9.33 15.05 9.61
C SER A 113 9.68 14.30 8.33
N LEU A 114 8.68 13.69 7.72
CA LEU A 114 8.76 13.06 6.42
C LEU A 114 7.84 13.78 5.45
N ILE A 115 8.23 13.85 4.20
CA ILE A 115 7.37 14.30 3.10
C ILE A 115 6.87 13.02 2.41
N PHE A 116 5.55 12.83 2.41
CA PHE A 116 4.90 11.77 1.67
C PHE A 116 4.40 12.33 0.34
N LEU A 117 4.78 11.67 -0.75
CA LEU A 117 4.35 11.96 -2.11
C LEU A 117 3.63 10.73 -2.66
N ALA A 118 2.45 10.91 -3.24
CA ALA A 118 1.79 9.86 -3.99
C ALA A 118 1.63 10.32 -5.45
N LYS A 119 1.96 9.42 -6.37
CA LYS A 119 1.85 9.67 -7.80
C LYS A 119 1.29 8.43 -8.48
N GLU A 120 0.28 8.61 -9.30
CA GLU A 120 -0.21 7.58 -10.20
C GLU A 120 0.49 7.71 -11.56
N SER A 121 0.72 6.59 -12.25
CA SER A 121 1.43 6.60 -13.52
C SER A 121 0.65 7.32 -14.63
N ASP A 122 -0.69 7.30 -14.56
CA ASP A 122 -1.57 7.77 -15.64
C ASP A 122 -2.50 8.93 -15.24
N SER A 123 -2.66 9.24 -13.96
CA SER A 123 -3.46 10.37 -13.48
C SER A 123 -3.07 10.78 -12.06
N PHE A 124 -3.28 12.06 -11.73
CA PHE A 124 -3.17 12.56 -10.37
C PHE A 124 -4.54 12.53 -9.70
N GLU A 125 -4.74 11.65 -8.73
CA GLU A 125 -5.84 11.78 -7.79
C GLU A 125 -5.37 12.44 -6.49
N ASN A 126 -6.21 13.32 -5.94
CA ASN A 126 -5.89 14.06 -4.73
C ASN A 126 -5.70 13.15 -3.52
N LEU A 127 -4.64 13.37 -2.75
CA LEU A 127 -4.51 12.81 -1.41
C LEU A 127 -5.71 13.21 -0.54
N ILE A 128 -6.42 12.21 -0.02
CA ILE A 128 -7.48 12.41 0.98
C ILE A 128 -6.90 12.04 2.34
N LEU A 129 -6.78 13.01 3.22
CA LEU A 129 -6.36 12.84 4.61
C LEU A 129 -7.55 12.95 5.54
#